data_2617e939194834d5e5cc96f273ffb51b
#
_entry.id   2617e939194834d5e5cc96f273ffb51b
#
_cell.length_a   1.000
_cell.length_b   1.000
_cell.length_c   1.000
_cell.angle_alpha   90.00
_cell.angle_beta   90.00
_cell.angle_gamma   90.00
#
_symmetry.space_group_name_H-M   'P 1'
#
loop_
_entity.id
_entity.type
_entity.pdbx_description
1 polymer ?
#
loop_
_entity_poly.entity_id
_entity_poly.type
_entity_poly.pdbx_seq_one_letter_code
_entity_poly.pdbx_strand_id
1 'polypeptide(L)'
;MFEHKHPYKPFIPKNTTKLIVGTLPPPRFSNGILKKGDVNFCYESIDGQLWKILNEIFQLNLHFETTDDAIQQRKEFLTKNNIGICDIVESCERKKIDASDVGMENIILRNMLYFLKKYTSVHTLLLTGGNSKMDQKII
;
A
#
# COMPACT_ATOMS: atom_id res chain seq x y z
N MET A 1 3.45 -17.60 -16.38
CA MET A 1 3.84 -16.61 -15.35
C MET A 1 3.61 -15.22 -15.88
N PHE A 2 3.09 -14.31 -15.10
CA PHE A 2 2.86 -12.92 -15.53
C PHE A 2 3.52 -11.94 -14.56
N GLU A 3 3.85 -10.75 -15.06
CA GLU A 3 4.48 -9.70 -14.27
C GLU A 3 3.42 -8.88 -13.54
N HIS A 4 3.62 -8.70 -12.23
CA HIS A 4 2.74 -7.91 -11.36
C HIS A 4 3.52 -6.71 -10.84
N LYS A 5 3.29 -5.54 -11.43
CA LYS A 5 3.94 -4.29 -11.04
C LYS A 5 3.08 -3.50 -10.07
N HIS A 6 3.73 -2.82 -9.14
CA HIS A 6 3.02 -1.92 -8.22
C HIS A 6 2.46 -0.72 -9.00
N PRO A 7 1.16 -0.44 -8.90
CA PRO A 7 0.53 0.64 -9.67
C PRO A 7 0.75 2.03 -9.07
N TYR A 8 1.24 2.13 -7.84
CA TYR A 8 1.34 3.41 -7.14
C TYR A 8 2.76 3.70 -6.67
N LYS A 9 3.13 4.99 -6.75
CA LYS A 9 4.33 5.49 -6.10
C LYS A 9 4.07 5.63 -4.60
N PRO A 10 5.11 5.58 -3.76
CA PRO A 10 4.95 5.92 -2.34
C PRO A 10 4.32 7.30 -2.17
N PHE A 11 3.38 7.40 -1.26
CA PHE A 11 2.80 8.69 -0.88
C PHE A 11 3.37 9.09 0.48
N ILE A 12 4.35 9.98 0.48
CA ILE A 12 5.07 10.40 1.67
C ILE A 12 5.05 11.93 1.75
N PRO A 13 4.05 12.51 2.43
CA PRO A 13 3.99 13.96 2.60
C PRO A 13 5.23 14.51 3.30
N LYS A 14 5.53 15.78 3.04
CA LYS A 14 6.57 16.51 3.78
C LYS A 14 6.24 16.46 5.28
N ASN A 15 7.23 16.27 6.12
CA ASN A 15 7.10 16.15 7.58
C ASN A 15 6.47 14.82 8.05
N THR A 16 6.42 13.82 7.19
CA THR A 16 5.98 12.48 7.58
C THR A 16 6.90 11.94 8.69
N THR A 17 6.29 11.46 9.77
CA THR A 17 7.01 10.88 10.90
C THR A 17 6.84 9.36 10.97
N LYS A 18 5.71 8.85 10.52
CA LYS A 18 5.40 7.42 10.51
C LYS A 18 5.09 6.99 9.09
N LEU A 19 5.63 5.86 8.68
CA LEU A 19 5.42 5.32 7.34
C LEU A 19 4.76 3.94 7.45
N ILE A 20 3.58 3.81 6.88
CA ILE A 20 2.89 2.51 6.78
C ILE A 20 3.50 1.77 5.60
N VAL A 21 3.95 0.55 5.84
CA VAL A 21 4.65 -0.26 4.84
C VAL A 21 3.98 -1.63 4.72
N GLY A 22 3.55 -1.96 3.52
CA GLY A 22 3.01 -3.28 3.18
C GLY A 22 3.76 -3.89 2.02
N THR A 23 3.09 -4.75 1.27
CA THR A 23 3.73 -5.51 0.19
C THR A 23 3.31 -5.03 -1.19
N LEU A 24 2.13 -5.39 -1.64
CA LEU A 24 1.70 -5.15 -3.03
C LEU A 24 0.17 -5.27 -3.11
N PRO A 25 -0.53 -4.35 -3.77
CA PRO A 25 -1.97 -4.49 -3.96
C PRO A 25 -2.31 -5.68 -4.85
N PRO A 26 -3.57 -6.17 -4.82
CA PRO A 26 -4.00 -7.21 -5.74
C PRO A 26 -3.75 -6.89 -7.21
N PRO A 27 -3.53 -7.89 -8.08
CA PRO A 27 -3.26 -7.66 -9.52
C PRO A 27 -4.26 -6.78 -10.24
N ARG A 28 -5.54 -6.80 -9.85
CA ARG A 28 -6.57 -5.97 -10.49
C ARG A 28 -6.29 -4.47 -10.40
N PHE A 29 -5.56 -4.02 -9.38
CA PHE A 29 -5.15 -2.61 -9.25
C PHE A 29 -4.14 -2.23 -10.33
N SER A 30 -3.25 -3.15 -10.69
CA SER A 30 -2.26 -2.94 -11.75
C SER A 30 -2.91 -2.97 -13.14
N ASN A 31 -3.97 -3.73 -13.30
CA ASN A 31 -4.69 -3.87 -14.58
C ASN A 31 -5.76 -2.79 -14.77
N GLY A 32 -6.09 -2.02 -13.74
CA GLY A 32 -7.11 -0.98 -13.80
C GLY A 32 -8.54 -1.49 -13.79
N ILE A 33 -8.76 -2.76 -13.46
CA ILE A 33 -10.10 -3.38 -13.42
C ILE A 33 -10.54 -3.52 -11.97
N LEU A 34 -10.96 -2.41 -11.38
CA LEU A 34 -11.32 -2.36 -9.97
C LEU A 34 -12.74 -2.86 -9.73
N LYS A 35 -12.97 -3.40 -8.53
CA LYS A 35 -14.29 -3.85 -8.08
C LYS A 35 -15.03 -2.71 -7.40
N LYS A 36 -16.35 -2.81 -7.33
CA LYS A 36 -17.17 -1.89 -6.55
C LYS A 36 -16.68 -1.88 -5.09
N GLY A 37 -16.44 -0.70 -4.54
CA GLY A 37 -15.92 -0.54 -3.18
C GLY A 37 -14.40 -0.44 -3.10
N ASP A 38 -13.68 -0.79 -4.16
CA ASP A 38 -12.24 -0.50 -4.24
C ASP A 38 -12.02 1.01 -4.37
N VAL A 39 -10.90 1.49 -3.84
CA VAL A 39 -10.44 2.86 -4.07
C VAL A 39 -9.08 2.78 -4.77
N ASN A 40 -8.86 3.62 -5.75
CA ASN A 40 -7.64 3.58 -6.57
C ASN A 40 -6.45 4.20 -5.81
N PHE A 41 -6.05 3.57 -4.74
CA PHE A 41 -4.99 4.02 -3.84
C PHE A 41 -4.41 2.84 -3.06
N CYS A 42 -3.38 3.07 -2.26
CA CYS A 42 -2.70 2.04 -1.46
C CYS A 42 -3.61 1.45 -0.38
N TYR A 43 -3.58 0.13 -0.23
CA TYR A 43 -4.36 -0.64 0.78
C TYR A 43 -5.88 -0.55 0.60
N GLU A 44 -6.35 -0.31 -0.60
CA GLU A 44 -7.73 0.07 -0.86
C GLU A 44 -8.56 -0.99 -1.58
N SER A 45 -8.13 -2.26 -1.51
CA SER A 45 -9.01 -3.37 -1.89
C SER A 45 -10.24 -3.36 -0.98
N ILE A 46 -11.43 -3.62 -1.54
CA ILE A 46 -12.65 -3.76 -0.74
C ILE A 46 -12.51 -4.82 0.35
N ASP A 47 -11.64 -5.81 0.12
CA ASP A 47 -11.38 -6.89 1.09
C ASP A 47 -10.33 -6.49 2.14
N GLY A 48 -9.65 -5.37 1.97
CA GLY A 48 -8.64 -4.88 2.89
C GLY A 48 -9.25 -4.26 4.14
N GLN A 49 -8.47 -4.22 5.22
CA GLN A 49 -8.94 -3.77 6.53
C GLN A 49 -8.38 -2.43 6.97
N LEU A 50 -7.20 -2.02 6.49
CA LEU A 50 -6.51 -0.85 7.02
C LEU A 50 -7.38 0.42 7.00
N TRP A 51 -7.93 0.79 5.85
CA TRP A 51 -8.71 2.02 5.74
C TRP A 51 -10.05 1.92 6.46
N LYS A 52 -10.64 0.74 6.58
CA LYS A 52 -11.85 0.51 7.37
C LYS A 52 -11.58 0.75 8.85
N ILE A 53 -10.43 0.26 9.35
CA ILE A 53 -10.00 0.45 10.74
C ILE A 53 -9.73 1.94 11.01
N LEU A 54 -8.97 2.60 10.14
CA LEU A 54 -8.66 4.02 10.29
C LEU A 54 -9.92 4.88 10.23
N ASN A 55 -10.86 4.54 9.34
CA ASN A 55 -12.14 5.23 9.22
C ASN A 55 -12.93 5.17 10.51
N GLU A 56 -12.97 3.99 11.14
CA GLU A 56 -13.71 3.79 12.40
C GLU A 56 -13.02 4.51 13.56
N ILE A 57 -11.72 4.34 13.73
CA ILE A 57 -10.97 4.91 14.86
C ILE A 57 -10.99 6.44 14.81
N PHE A 58 -10.80 7.03 13.64
CA PHE A 58 -10.67 8.48 13.47
C PHE A 58 -11.97 9.15 13.02
N GLN A 59 -13.04 8.39 12.82
CA GLN A 59 -14.36 8.90 12.41
C GLN A 59 -14.27 9.78 11.15
N LEU A 60 -13.67 9.22 10.08
CA LEU A 60 -13.31 9.99 8.89
C LEU A 60 -14.44 10.16 7.89
N ASN A 61 -15.47 9.34 7.93
CA ASN A 61 -16.57 9.31 6.95
C ASN A 61 -16.04 9.09 5.52
N LEU A 62 -15.13 8.14 5.35
CA LEU A 62 -14.53 7.85 4.06
C LEU A 62 -15.53 7.23 3.08
N HIS A 63 -15.44 7.66 1.83
CA HIS A 63 -16.16 7.02 0.73
C HIS A 63 -15.33 5.86 0.18
N PHE A 64 -15.94 4.70 0.02
CA PHE A 64 -15.29 3.50 -0.54
C PHE A 64 -15.79 3.33 -1.97
N GLU A 65 -15.17 4.06 -2.87
CA GLU A 65 -15.55 4.15 -4.27
C GLU A 65 -14.33 4.53 -5.12
N THR A 66 -14.39 4.27 -6.43
CA THR A 66 -13.30 4.56 -7.35
C THR A 66 -13.40 5.99 -7.88
N THR A 67 -13.34 6.99 -7.01
CA THR A 67 -13.41 8.41 -7.36
C THR A 67 -12.17 9.15 -6.87
N ASP A 68 -11.89 10.30 -7.49
CA ASP A 68 -10.79 11.16 -7.06
C ASP A 68 -11.06 11.74 -5.67
N ASP A 69 -12.31 12.02 -5.34
CA ASP A 69 -12.68 12.50 -4.01
C ASP A 69 -12.32 11.49 -2.92
N ALA A 70 -12.55 10.21 -3.16
CA ALA A 70 -12.19 9.15 -2.22
C ALA A 70 -10.67 9.10 -2.01
N ILE A 71 -9.88 9.23 -3.08
CA ILE A 71 -8.42 9.29 -2.99
C ILE A 71 -8.00 10.52 -2.20
N GLN A 72 -8.58 11.66 -2.48
CA GLN A 72 -8.23 12.92 -1.82
C GLN A 72 -8.50 12.87 -0.31
N GLN A 73 -9.59 12.25 0.11
CA GLN A 73 -9.88 12.04 1.54
C GLN A 73 -8.72 11.33 2.26
N ARG A 74 -8.15 10.27 1.63
CA ARG A 74 -7.04 9.51 2.21
C ARG A 74 -5.78 10.35 2.28
N LYS A 75 -5.47 11.05 1.21
CA LYS A 75 -4.27 11.91 1.15
C LYS A 75 -4.33 13.04 2.18
N GLU A 76 -5.48 13.64 2.37
CA GLU A 76 -5.68 14.69 3.39
C GLU A 76 -5.48 14.15 4.79
N PHE A 77 -6.07 12.99 5.11
CA PHE A 77 -5.88 12.34 6.40
C PHE A 77 -4.39 12.05 6.67
N LEU A 78 -3.72 11.44 5.72
CA LEU A 78 -2.30 11.09 5.84
C LEU A 78 -1.44 12.34 6.04
N THR A 79 -1.65 13.36 5.23
CA THR A 79 -0.90 14.62 5.31
C THR A 79 -1.12 15.32 6.64
N LYS A 80 -2.36 15.41 7.09
CA LYS A 80 -2.71 16.06 8.36
C LYS A 80 -2.08 15.37 9.57
N ASN A 81 -1.92 14.06 9.50
CA ASN A 81 -1.41 13.26 10.62
C ASN A 81 0.08 12.90 10.48
N ASN A 82 0.77 13.46 9.49
CA ASN A 82 2.19 13.21 9.23
C ASN A 82 2.50 11.73 9.02
N ILE A 83 1.62 11.04 8.30
CA ILE A 83 1.73 9.62 7.97
C ILE A 83 1.94 9.46 6.48
N GLY A 84 2.93 8.68 6.09
CA GLY A 84 3.12 8.24 4.72
C GLY A 84 2.67 6.79 4.54
N ILE A 85 2.53 6.38 3.30
CA ILE A 85 2.09 5.03 2.96
C ILE A 85 2.83 4.54 1.72
N CYS A 86 3.31 3.31 1.77
CA CYS A 86 3.94 2.66 0.62
C CYS A 86 3.95 1.15 0.81
N ASP A 87 4.46 0.46 -0.20
CA ASP A 87 4.72 -0.97 -0.14
C ASP A 87 6.18 -1.23 -0.49
N ILE A 88 6.73 -2.35 -0.05
CA ILE A 88 8.14 -2.70 -0.28
C ILE A 88 8.39 -3.42 -1.60
N VAL A 89 7.34 -3.96 -2.23
CA VAL A 89 7.49 -4.69 -3.50
C VAL A 89 7.23 -3.76 -4.67
N GLU A 90 8.22 -3.63 -5.54
CA GLU A 90 8.08 -2.89 -6.80
C GLU A 90 7.39 -3.73 -7.86
N SER A 91 7.80 -4.99 -7.97
CA SER A 91 7.20 -5.95 -8.88
C SER A 91 7.50 -7.39 -8.46
N CYS A 92 6.74 -8.31 -8.98
CA CYS A 92 7.01 -9.73 -8.85
C CYS A 92 6.42 -10.47 -10.04
N GLU A 93 6.67 -11.77 -10.10
CA GLU A 93 6.04 -12.66 -11.07
C GLU A 93 5.10 -13.60 -10.34
N ARG A 94 4.02 -13.98 -11.00
CA ARG A 94 3.00 -14.89 -10.46
C ARG A 94 2.62 -15.94 -11.50
N LYS A 95 2.40 -17.15 -11.03
CA LYS A 95 1.82 -18.24 -11.85
C LYS A 95 0.30 -18.16 -11.88
N LYS A 96 -0.31 -17.64 -10.81
CA LYS A 96 -1.76 -17.49 -10.65
C LYS A 96 -2.13 -16.02 -10.44
N ILE A 97 -3.32 -15.64 -10.88
CA ILE A 97 -3.88 -14.33 -10.60
C ILE A 97 -4.52 -14.37 -9.21
N ASP A 98 -3.70 -14.19 -8.20
CA ASP A 98 -4.15 -14.06 -6.82
C ASP A 98 -3.38 -12.94 -6.12
N ALA A 99 -3.78 -12.61 -4.90
CA ALA A 99 -3.21 -11.52 -4.12
C ALA A 99 -2.31 -12.02 -2.98
N SER A 100 -1.98 -13.32 -2.95
CA SER A 100 -1.21 -13.87 -1.85
C SER A 100 0.24 -13.43 -1.89
N ASP A 101 0.81 -13.11 -0.74
CA ASP A 101 2.23 -12.78 -0.62
C ASP A 101 3.11 -14.02 -0.91
N VAL A 102 2.62 -15.19 -0.53
CA VAL A 102 3.32 -16.45 -0.76
C VAL A 102 3.43 -16.79 -2.24
N GLY A 103 2.45 -16.36 -3.04
CA GLY A 103 2.43 -16.59 -4.49
C GLY A 103 3.39 -15.73 -5.30
N MET A 104 4.06 -14.77 -4.67
CA MET A 104 5.03 -13.92 -5.36
C MET A 104 6.34 -14.67 -5.63
N GLU A 105 6.84 -14.53 -6.87
CA GLU A 105 8.12 -15.09 -7.29
C GLU A 105 8.95 -13.98 -7.95
N ASN A 106 10.27 -14.14 -7.94
CA ASN A 106 11.21 -13.17 -8.54
C ASN A 106 10.91 -11.74 -8.10
N ILE A 107 10.82 -11.55 -6.77
CA ILE A 107 10.44 -10.28 -6.15
C ILE A 107 11.53 -9.23 -6.38
N ILE A 108 11.11 -8.06 -6.89
CA ILE A 108 11.97 -6.87 -6.97
C ILE A 108 11.48 -5.88 -5.92
N LEU A 109 12.34 -5.57 -4.96
CA LEU A 109 12.01 -4.65 -3.87
C LEU A 109 12.21 -3.20 -4.29
N ARG A 110 11.41 -2.31 -3.73
CA ARG A 110 11.62 -0.87 -3.84
C ARG A 110 12.89 -0.47 -3.11
N ASN A 111 13.52 0.58 -3.58
CA ASN A 111 14.67 1.15 -2.91
C ASN A 111 14.20 1.99 -1.69
N MET A 112 13.84 1.30 -0.60
CA MET A 112 13.36 1.97 0.61
C MET A 112 14.41 2.88 1.23
N LEU A 113 15.68 2.53 1.10
CA LEU A 113 16.76 3.36 1.62
C LEU A 113 16.78 4.75 0.98
N TYR A 114 16.49 4.83 -0.33
CA TYR A 114 16.36 6.10 -1.03
C TYR A 114 15.28 6.98 -0.37
N PHE A 115 14.11 6.42 -0.10
CA PHE A 115 13.02 7.16 0.51
C PHE A 115 13.32 7.59 1.94
N LEU A 116 13.94 6.71 2.72
CA LEU A 116 14.29 7.02 4.11
C LEU A 116 15.39 8.09 4.20
N LYS A 117 16.29 8.15 3.22
CA LYS A 117 17.29 9.22 3.14
C LYS A 117 16.68 10.55 2.69
N LYS A 118 15.68 10.49 1.81
CA LYS A 118 14.99 11.67 1.30
C LYS A 118 14.05 12.29 2.34
N TYR A 119 13.34 11.46 3.09
CA TYR A 119 12.35 11.87 4.08
C TYR A 119 12.89 11.64 5.49
N THR A 120 13.81 12.49 5.92
CA THR A 120 14.57 12.31 7.16
C THR A 120 13.73 12.45 8.43
N SER A 121 12.52 13.00 8.34
CA SER A 121 11.60 13.11 9.48
C SER A 121 10.97 11.77 9.87
N VAL A 122 11.00 10.78 8.97
CA VAL A 122 10.46 9.45 9.26
C VAL A 122 11.31 8.76 10.31
N HIS A 123 10.70 8.40 11.44
CA HIS A 123 11.35 7.71 12.54
C HIS A 123 10.69 6.40 12.93
N THR A 124 9.52 6.07 12.34
CA THR A 124 8.77 4.87 12.67
C THR A 124 8.22 4.22 11.40
N LEU A 125 8.44 2.93 11.26
CA LEU A 125 7.83 2.11 10.21
C LEU A 125 6.73 1.26 10.84
N LEU A 126 5.53 1.34 10.27
CA LEU A 126 4.38 0.54 10.68
C LEU A 126 4.19 -0.57 9.65
N LEU A 127 4.68 -1.76 9.96
CA LEU A 127 4.61 -2.89 9.05
C LEU A 127 3.23 -3.53 9.13
N THR A 128 2.60 -3.73 7.98
CA THR A 128 1.33 -4.44 7.87
C THR A 128 1.57 -5.87 7.41
N GLY A 129 0.74 -6.80 7.86
CA GLY A 129 0.91 -8.21 7.60
C GLY A 129 1.77 -8.88 8.67
N GLY A 130 2.06 -10.15 8.51
CA GLY A 130 2.77 -10.95 9.51
C GLY A 130 2.98 -12.36 9.02
N ASN A 131 3.08 -12.55 7.69
CA ASN A 131 3.29 -13.85 7.08
C ASN A 131 4.77 -14.20 7.16
N SER A 132 5.14 -15.18 8.00
CA SER A 132 6.53 -15.58 8.18
C SER A 132 7.20 -16.10 6.89
N LYS A 133 6.44 -16.73 6.01
CA LYS A 133 6.96 -17.17 4.71
C LYS A 133 7.31 -15.99 3.81
N MET A 134 6.50 -14.94 3.87
CA MET A 134 6.77 -13.69 3.15
C MET A 134 8.01 -13.00 3.70
N ASP A 135 8.15 -12.94 5.02
CA ASP A 135 9.31 -12.35 5.67
C ASP A 135 10.59 -13.05 5.24
N GLN A 136 10.58 -14.39 5.14
CA GLN A 136 11.71 -15.17 4.67
C GLN A 136 12.08 -14.86 3.21
N LYS A 137 11.11 -14.55 2.36
CA LYS A 137 11.36 -14.20 0.95
C LYS A 137 11.98 -12.81 0.79
N ILE A 138 11.62 -11.88 1.67
CA ILE A 138 12.04 -10.47 1.57
C ILE A 138 13.37 -10.23 2.27
N ILE A 139 13.59 -10.90 3.36
CA ILE A 139 14.83 -10.80 4.14
C ILE A 139 15.89 -11.74 3.57
#